data_3bf417dd10735a9cd3379bb138b6a870
#
_entry.id   3bf417dd10735a9cd3379bb138b6a870
#
_cell.length_a   1.000
_cell.length_b   1.000
_cell.length_c   1.000
_cell.angle_alpha   90.00
_cell.angle_beta   90.00
_cell.angle_gamma   90.00
#
_symmetry.space_group_name_H-M   'P 1'
#
loop_
_entity.id
_entity.type
_entity.pdbx_description
1 polymer ?
#
loop_
_entity_poly.entity_id
_entity_poly.type
_entity_poly.pdbx_seq_one_letter_code
_entity_poly.pdbx_strand_id
1 'polypeptide(L)'
;MSGAPAHWSPLAAVAARAPHELLSWLAEPGLLTARVRALCGPAMGFRRLGVLREAPLSSALRERLRVDDADCLLRDVEFCVSGARVVFAQTVLPASTLDRYPWLRELGDSPLGEALREVDEPLEREPLEYAELPAGHPLAAAARDSADGGLLWARRAVYRLGGFPILVQEVFLPELLRAQAAARLHHEDHTMTADTLPFAVPRPTVGITGSAARFPVHRIYCVGRNYAAHAREMGSDPTREPPCFFTKPADAVVANGAAVRYPPRTSNLHHEVEHVVAIGKGGRQIPVTEALEHVFGYAVGNDLTRRDLQSHAKDNGLPWDVAKGFDHSAPISAIRPVTDGGHLSSGRIWLEVNGQARQDANLTELIWSVPEVVAELSTMFELQPGDLIFTGTPAGVGAVERGDSIVAGIDGLDTLRTTIV
;
A
#
# COMPACT_ATOMS: atom_id res chain seq x y z
N MET A 1 -24.42 40.42 -10.60
CA MET A 1 -25.08 39.45 -11.51
C MET A 1 -25.23 38.17 -10.75
N SER A 2 -26.45 37.71 -10.45
CA SER A 2 -26.72 36.47 -9.70
C SER A 2 -26.44 35.28 -10.65
N GLY A 3 -25.33 34.64 -10.45
CA GLY A 3 -25.03 33.37 -11.15
C GLY A 3 -26.07 32.31 -10.80
N ALA A 4 -26.39 31.43 -11.74
CA ALA A 4 -27.34 30.34 -11.52
C ALA A 4 -26.88 29.49 -10.31
N PRO A 5 -27.80 29.16 -9.38
CA PRO A 5 -27.47 28.38 -8.22
C PRO A 5 -27.00 26.99 -8.64
N ALA A 6 -25.90 26.49 -8.05
CA ALA A 6 -25.47 25.09 -8.25
C ALA A 6 -26.45 24.13 -7.57
N HIS A 7 -26.84 23.10 -8.26
CA HIS A 7 -27.69 22.03 -7.71
C HIS A 7 -26.83 20.95 -7.10
N TRP A 8 -26.76 20.89 -5.78
CA TRP A 8 -26.01 19.87 -5.04
C TRP A 8 -26.83 18.62 -4.84
N SER A 9 -26.27 17.46 -5.21
CA SER A 9 -26.98 16.17 -5.25
C SER A 9 -26.06 15.02 -4.82
N PRO A 10 -26.63 13.87 -4.43
CA PRO A 10 -25.83 12.64 -4.22
C PRO A 10 -25.11 12.21 -5.50
N LEU A 11 -23.98 11.46 -5.35
CA LEU A 11 -23.15 11.01 -6.47
C LEU A 11 -23.95 10.30 -7.58
N ALA A 12 -24.88 9.43 -7.19
CA ALA A 12 -25.72 8.68 -8.14
C ALA A 12 -26.51 9.59 -9.12
N ALA A 13 -26.90 10.78 -8.70
CA ALA A 13 -27.64 11.72 -9.52
C ALA A 13 -26.79 12.47 -10.54
N VAL A 14 -25.46 12.53 -10.33
CA VAL A 14 -24.51 13.27 -11.17
C VAL A 14 -23.54 12.38 -11.93
N ALA A 15 -23.38 11.13 -11.53
CA ALA A 15 -22.40 10.21 -12.07
C ALA A 15 -22.47 9.99 -13.59
N ALA A 16 -23.70 9.96 -14.15
CA ALA A 16 -23.87 9.77 -15.60
C ALA A 16 -23.40 10.97 -16.44
N ARG A 17 -23.19 12.14 -15.83
CA ARG A 17 -22.76 13.39 -16.48
C ARG A 17 -21.31 13.72 -16.22
N ALA A 18 -20.76 13.22 -15.12
CA ALA A 18 -19.37 13.47 -14.74
C ALA A 18 -18.42 12.73 -15.68
N PRO A 19 -17.28 13.33 -16.06
CA PRO A 19 -16.23 12.64 -16.78
C PRO A 19 -15.81 11.36 -16.02
N HIS A 20 -15.71 10.24 -16.75
CA HIS A 20 -15.42 8.93 -16.14
C HIS A 20 -14.13 8.96 -15.30
N GLU A 21 -13.10 9.63 -15.79
CA GLU A 21 -11.81 9.78 -15.11
C GLU A 21 -11.90 10.57 -13.80
N LEU A 22 -12.90 11.46 -13.69
CA LEU A 22 -13.11 12.28 -12.51
C LEU A 22 -13.96 11.57 -11.44
N LEU A 23 -14.75 10.56 -11.81
CA LEU A 23 -15.65 9.87 -10.88
C LEU A 23 -14.92 9.32 -9.66
N SER A 24 -13.74 8.76 -9.86
CA SER A 24 -12.94 8.24 -8.76
C SER A 24 -12.49 9.33 -7.78
N TRP A 25 -12.21 10.55 -8.26
CA TRP A 25 -11.86 11.71 -7.43
C TRP A 25 -13.07 12.27 -6.67
N LEU A 26 -14.21 12.33 -7.34
CA LEU A 26 -15.46 12.74 -6.70
C LEU A 26 -15.85 11.78 -5.58
N ALA A 27 -15.77 10.48 -5.84
CA ALA A 27 -16.15 9.42 -4.91
C ALA A 27 -15.14 9.16 -3.77
N GLU A 28 -13.98 9.86 -3.74
CA GLU A 28 -12.94 9.64 -2.72
C GLU A 28 -13.50 9.77 -1.29
N PRO A 29 -13.54 8.69 -0.50
CA PRO A 29 -14.10 8.73 0.85
C PRO A 29 -13.15 9.34 1.87
N GLY A 30 -11.85 9.39 1.55
CA GLY A 30 -10.81 9.88 2.43
C GLY A 30 -10.51 11.38 2.29
N LEU A 31 -9.39 11.80 2.88
CA LEU A 31 -8.88 13.16 2.70
C LEU A 31 -8.32 13.33 1.29
N LEU A 32 -8.79 14.35 0.59
CA LEU A 32 -8.28 14.69 -0.74
C LEU A 32 -6.77 14.99 -0.74
N THR A 33 -6.27 15.59 0.35
CA THR A 33 -4.82 15.82 0.57
C THR A 33 -4.00 14.54 0.42
N ALA A 34 -4.42 13.45 1.05
CA ALA A 34 -3.72 12.17 0.97
C ALA A 34 -3.71 11.62 -0.47
N ARG A 35 -4.83 11.76 -1.18
CA ARG A 35 -4.94 11.30 -2.56
C ARG A 35 -4.11 12.14 -3.54
N VAL A 36 -4.10 13.46 -3.41
CA VAL A 36 -3.23 14.32 -4.23
C VAL A 36 -1.76 14.03 -3.94
N ARG A 37 -1.41 13.82 -2.67
CA ARG A 37 -0.04 13.41 -2.28
C ARG A 37 0.36 12.07 -2.91
N ALA A 38 -0.55 11.10 -2.96
CA ALA A 38 -0.31 9.82 -3.62
C ALA A 38 -0.13 9.96 -5.16
N LEU A 39 -0.74 10.97 -5.78
CA LEU A 39 -0.59 11.24 -7.21
C LEU A 39 0.80 11.78 -7.57
N CYS A 40 1.41 12.61 -6.73
CA CYS A 40 2.60 13.39 -7.08
C CYS A 40 3.75 13.31 -6.06
N GLY A 41 3.61 12.53 -4.99
CA GLY A 41 4.65 12.38 -3.96
C GLY A 41 5.09 13.73 -3.38
N PRO A 42 6.40 13.98 -3.24
CA PRO A 42 6.95 15.22 -2.69
C PRO A 42 6.72 16.46 -3.58
N ALA A 43 6.28 16.29 -4.84
CA ALA A 43 5.96 17.40 -5.74
C ALA A 43 4.59 18.05 -5.47
N MET A 44 3.87 17.58 -4.43
CA MET A 44 2.63 18.21 -3.99
C MET A 44 2.91 19.57 -3.37
N GLY A 45 2.32 20.62 -3.94
CA GLY A 45 2.20 21.94 -3.34
C GLY A 45 0.84 22.10 -2.65
N PHE A 46 0.82 22.72 -1.47
CA PHE A 46 -0.37 23.17 -0.77
C PHE A 46 -0.13 24.60 -0.31
N ARG A 47 -1.04 25.50 -0.64
CA ARG A 47 -0.95 26.88 -0.18
C ARG A 47 -2.30 27.52 0.07
N ARG A 48 -2.35 28.42 1.02
CA ARG A 48 -3.49 29.29 1.26
C ARG A 48 -3.49 30.46 0.26
N LEU A 49 -4.65 30.79 -0.27
CA LEU A 49 -4.85 31.93 -1.16
C LEU A 49 -5.23 33.19 -0.35
N GLY A 50 -4.29 34.09 -0.20
CA GLY A 50 -4.52 35.35 0.49
C GLY A 50 -4.79 35.22 1.99
N VAL A 51 -5.57 36.16 2.55
CA VAL A 51 -6.02 36.22 3.94
C VAL A 51 -7.41 35.60 4.09
N LEU A 52 -7.78 35.23 5.32
CA LEU A 52 -9.17 34.87 5.63
C LEU A 52 -10.10 36.04 5.31
N ARG A 53 -11.21 35.77 4.63
CA ARG A 53 -12.17 36.78 4.20
C ARG A 53 -13.46 36.66 5.00
N GLU A 54 -13.92 37.77 5.58
CA GLU A 54 -15.28 37.85 6.11
C GLU A 54 -16.29 37.88 4.96
N ALA A 55 -17.37 37.13 5.12
CA ALA A 55 -18.47 37.10 4.16
C ALA A 55 -19.79 36.81 4.86
N PRO A 56 -20.91 37.40 4.33
CA PRO A 56 -22.23 37.08 4.84
C PRO A 56 -22.61 35.65 4.50
N LEU A 57 -23.18 34.90 5.45
CA LEU A 57 -23.78 33.60 5.22
C LEU A 57 -25.14 33.76 4.51
N SER A 58 -25.24 33.19 3.31
CA SER A 58 -26.52 33.14 2.60
C SER A 58 -27.55 32.30 3.37
N SER A 59 -28.85 32.59 3.16
CA SER A 59 -29.94 31.81 3.79
C SER A 59 -29.82 30.31 3.50
N ALA A 60 -29.45 29.91 2.28
CA ALA A 60 -29.26 28.54 1.89
C ALA A 60 -28.08 27.87 2.63
N LEU A 61 -26.99 28.61 2.89
CA LEU A 61 -25.86 28.07 3.68
C LEU A 61 -26.19 27.97 5.17
N ARG A 62 -26.94 28.96 5.72
CA ARG A 62 -27.41 28.89 7.12
C ARG A 62 -28.30 27.69 7.35
N GLU A 63 -29.25 27.45 6.45
CA GLU A 63 -30.11 26.28 6.50
C GLU A 63 -29.30 24.97 6.41
N ARG A 64 -28.35 24.89 5.45
CA ARG A 64 -27.51 23.73 5.23
C ARG A 64 -26.62 23.43 6.44
N LEU A 65 -26.06 24.45 7.07
CA LEU A 65 -25.18 24.36 8.24
C LEU A 65 -25.96 24.21 9.55
N ARG A 66 -27.26 24.58 9.54
CA ARG A 66 -28.12 24.63 10.73
C ARG A 66 -27.56 25.60 11.78
N VAL A 67 -27.27 26.83 11.34
CA VAL A 67 -26.77 27.93 12.18
C VAL A 67 -27.57 29.20 11.95
N ASP A 68 -27.60 30.06 12.97
CA ASP A 68 -28.23 31.38 12.93
C ASP A 68 -27.21 32.50 12.60
N ASP A 69 -25.93 32.14 12.43
CA ASP A 69 -24.85 33.07 12.14
C ASP A 69 -25.16 33.92 10.90
N ALA A 70 -24.96 35.22 11.01
CA ALA A 70 -25.09 36.15 9.87
C ALA A 70 -23.86 36.11 8.96
N ASP A 71 -22.69 35.89 9.57
CA ASP A 71 -21.38 35.99 8.93
C ASP A 71 -20.53 34.74 9.12
N CYS A 72 -19.54 34.58 8.26
CA CYS A 72 -18.54 33.50 8.31
C CYS A 72 -17.17 34.03 7.88
N LEU A 73 -16.13 33.25 8.18
CA LEU A 73 -14.84 33.38 7.52
C LEU A 73 -14.72 32.35 6.39
N LEU A 74 -14.20 32.83 5.26
CA LEU A 74 -13.83 31.99 4.12
C LEU A 74 -12.31 31.77 4.10
N ARG A 75 -11.89 30.51 4.02
CA ARG A 75 -10.50 30.12 3.83
C ARG A 75 -10.37 29.42 2.49
N ASP A 76 -9.64 30.05 1.58
CA ASP A 76 -9.38 29.53 0.25
C ASP A 76 -7.98 28.91 0.20
N VAL A 77 -7.88 27.69 -0.32
CA VAL A 77 -6.62 26.97 -0.49
C VAL A 77 -6.57 26.29 -1.86
N GLU A 78 -5.38 25.97 -2.30
CA GLU A 78 -5.18 25.20 -3.53
C GLU A 78 -4.19 24.07 -3.33
N PHE A 79 -4.43 23.00 -4.07
CA PHE A 79 -3.50 21.89 -4.24
C PHE A 79 -2.86 22.02 -5.61
N CYS A 80 -1.54 21.89 -5.63
CA CYS A 80 -0.75 21.97 -6.86
C CYS A 80 0.03 20.66 -7.07
N VAL A 81 0.20 20.27 -8.34
CA VAL A 81 1.05 19.18 -8.78
C VAL A 81 2.04 19.76 -9.77
N SER A 82 3.34 19.68 -9.48
CA SER A 82 4.41 20.27 -10.32
C SER A 82 4.14 21.75 -10.69
N GLY A 83 3.61 22.52 -9.75
CA GLY A 83 3.28 23.95 -9.94
C GLY A 83 1.93 24.22 -10.59
N ALA A 84 1.27 23.26 -11.21
CA ALA A 84 -0.09 23.42 -11.77
C ALA A 84 -1.15 23.22 -10.69
N ARG A 85 -2.15 24.12 -10.64
CA ARG A 85 -3.29 24.01 -9.73
C ARG A 85 -4.22 22.88 -10.17
N VAL A 86 -4.49 21.95 -9.29
CA VAL A 86 -5.32 20.77 -9.60
C VAL A 86 -6.65 20.74 -8.85
N VAL A 87 -6.68 21.30 -7.64
CA VAL A 87 -7.90 21.45 -6.84
C VAL A 87 -7.87 22.80 -6.15
N PHE A 88 -9.01 23.48 -6.18
CA PHE A 88 -9.30 24.62 -5.31
C PHE A 88 -10.24 24.16 -4.19
N ALA A 89 -9.98 24.55 -2.96
CA ALA A 89 -10.88 24.26 -1.86
C ALA A 89 -11.20 25.52 -1.06
N GLN A 90 -12.49 25.70 -0.75
CA GLN A 90 -12.98 26.74 0.11
C GLN A 90 -13.57 26.15 1.38
N THR A 91 -13.12 26.64 2.52
CA THR A 91 -13.71 26.31 3.82
C THR A 91 -14.57 27.48 4.27
N VAL A 92 -15.81 27.19 4.66
CA VAL A 92 -16.73 28.14 5.27
C VAL A 92 -16.80 27.86 6.77
N LEU A 93 -16.42 28.87 7.56
CA LEU A 93 -16.33 28.80 9.02
C LEU A 93 -17.33 29.78 9.63
N PRO A 94 -18.51 29.34 10.12
CA PRO A 94 -19.47 30.20 10.82
C PRO A 94 -18.85 30.89 12.04
N ALA A 95 -19.35 32.05 12.41
CA ALA A 95 -18.86 32.81 13.56
C ALA A 95 -18.91 31.98 14.86
N SER A 96 -20.00 31.26 15.10
CA SER A 96 -20.18 30.40 16.26
C SER A 96 -19.14 29.27 16.32
N THR A 97 -18.75 28.71 15.17
CA THR A 97 -17.67 27.70 15.10
C THR A 97 -16.32 28.31 15.45
N LEU A 98 -16.04 29.53 14.96
CA LEU A 98 -14.78 30.23 15.25
C LEU A 98 -14.66 30.69 16.70
N ASP A 99 -15.78 31.04 17.32
CA ASP A 99 -15.82 31.42 18.74
C ASP A 99 -15.52 30.18 19.63
N ARG A 100 -15.98 29.00 19.22
CA ARG A 100 -15.69 27.74 19.91
C ARG A 100 -14.28 27.24 19.65
N TYR A 101 -13.77 27.40 18.42
CA TYR A 101 -12.47 26.93 17.97
C TYR A 101 -11.62 28.06 17.34
N PRO A 102 -11.07 28.97 18.14
CA PRO A 102 -10.31 30.14 17.63
C PRO A 102 -9.09 29.75 16.80
N TRP A 103 -8.47 28.60 17.07
CA TRP A 103 -7.30 28.06 16.36
C TRP A 103 -7.55 27.87 14.85
N LEU A 104 -8.81 27.72 14.41
CA LEU A 104 -9.16 27.64 12.99
C LEU A 104 -8.77 28.90 12.22
N ARG A 105 -8.60 30.04 12.89
CA ARG A 105 -8.10 31.29 12.28
C ARG A 105 -6.59 31.23 12.01
N GLU A 106 -5.86 30.36 12.73
CA GLU A 106 -4.40 30.28 12.75
C GLU A 106 -3.86 29.11 11.92
N LEU A 107 -4.70 28.39 11.19
CA LEU A 107 -4.32 27.22 10.39
C LEU A 107 -3.20 27.46 9.37
N GLY A 108 -2.99 28.73 8.95
CA GLY A 108 -1.93 29.06 7.98
C GLY A 108 -2.04 28.23 6.69
N ASP A 109 -0.92 27.62 6.31
CA ASP A 109 -0.83 26.70 5.17
C ASP A 109 -1.02 25.22 5.55
N SER A 110 -1.51 24.92 6.76
CA SER A 110 -1.80 23.54 7.19
C SER A 110 -3.10 23.04 6.56
N PRO A 111 -3.16 21.81 6.04
CA PRO A 111 -4.38 21.21 5.55
C PRO A 111 -5.41 21.02 6.67
N LEU A 112 -6.61 21.54 6.50
CA LEU A 112 -7.67 21.46 7.50
C LEU A 112 -7.97 20.02 7.93
N GLY A 113 -8.03 19.08 6.99
CA GLY A 113 -8.35 17.69 7.28
C GLY A 113 -7.30 16.98 8.14
N GLU A 114 -6.04 17.40 8.09
CA GLU A 114 -4.98 16.91 8.98
C GLU A 114 -5.16 17.53 10.38
N ALA A 115 -5.34 18.84 10.47
CA ALA A 115 -5.55 19.54 11.75
C ALA A 115 -6.80 19.06 12.51
N LEU A 116 -7.90 18.74 11.81
CA LEU A 116 -9.13 18.24 12.43
C LEU A 116 -8.95 16.84 13.07
N ARG A 117 -7.96 16.04 12.61
CA ARG A 117 -7.68 14.71 13.19
C ARG A 117 -6.84 14.76 14.47
N GLU A 118 -6.15 15.87 14.69
CA GLU A 118 -5.31 16.10 15.88
C GLU A 118 -6.11 16.60 17.09
N VAL A 119 -7.38 16.97 16.88
CA VAL A 119 -8.25 17.47 17.94
C VAL A 119 -8.94 16.31 18.62
N ASP A 120 -8.84 16.24 19.95
CA ASP A 120 -9.48 15.20 20.78
C ASP A 120 -10.96 15.56 21.06
N GLU A 121 -11.73 15.73 19.98
CA GLU A 121 -13.19 15.94 20.02
C GLU A 121 -13.88 15.12 18.93
N PRO A 122 -15.15 14.73 19.10
CA PRO A 122 -15.90 14.00 18.09
C PRO A 122 -15.95 14.78 16.76
N LEU A 123 -15.51 14.14 15.69
CA LEU A 123 -15.55 14.66 14.34
C LEU A 123 -16.48 13.79 13.48
N GLU A 124 -17.61 14.35 13.09
CA GLU A 124 -18.56 13.70 12.18
C GLU A 124 -18.50 14.35 10.81
N ARG A 125 -18.62 13.57 9.75
CA ARG A 125 -18.74 14.07 8.39
C ARG A 125 -20.09 13.66 7.82
N GLU A 126 -20.88 14.62 7.40
CA GLU A 126 -22.12 14.38 6.67
C GLU A 126 -21.83 13.80 5.25
N PRO A 127 -22.82 13.15 4.60
CA PRO A 127 -22.65 12.66 3.24
C PRO A 127 -22.17 13.73 2.26
N LEU A 128 -21.28 13.32 1.34
CA LEU A 128 -20.79 14.18 0.27
C LEU A 128 -21.94 14.54 -0.70
N GLU A 129 -21.97 15.79 -1.11
CA GLU A 129 -22.83 16.32 -2.16
C GLU A 129 -21.98 16.80 -3.34
N TYR A 130 -22.50 16.71 -4.54
CA TYR A 130 -21.78 16.96 -5.80
C TYR A 130 -22.56 17.91 -6.69
N ALA A 131 -21.85 18.74 -7.44
CA ALA A 131 -22.45 19.68 -8.37
C ALA A 131 -21.57 19.95 -9.60
N GLU A 132 -22.24 20.27 -10.69
CA GLU A 132 -21.65 20.99 -11.83
C GLU A 132 -21.74 22.50 -11.53
N LEU A 133 -20.60 23.18 -11.63
CA LEU A 133 -20.50 24.61 -11.42
C LEU A 133 -20.38 25.33 -12.77
N PRO A 134 -21.39 26.12 -13.18
CA PRO A 134 -21.28 26.99 -14.36
C PRO A 134 -20.23 28.08 -14.13
N ALA A 135 -19.68 28.63 -15.20
CA ALA A 135 -18.66 29.67 -15.14
C ALA A 135 -19.01 30.89 -14.27
N GLY A 136 -20.27 31.27 -14.23
CA GLY A 136 -20.77 32.39 -13.41
C GLY A 136 -21.01 32.05 -11.94
N HIS A 137 -20.80 30.83 -11.50
CA HIS A 137 -20.97 30.45 -10.09
C HIS A 137 -19.81 31.03 -9.25
N PRO A 138 -20.07 31.66 -8.08
CA PRO A 138 -19.03 32.31 -7.28
C PRO A 138 -17.84 31.40 -6.92
N LEU A 139 -18.11 30.15 -6.57
CA LEU A 139 -17.09 29.15 -6.25
C LEU A 139 -16.26 28.80 -7.49
N ALA A 140 -16.86 28.68 -8.68
CA ALA A 140 -16.13 28.46 -9.92
C ALA A 140 -15.28 29.67 -10.32
N ALA A 141 -15.78 30.89 -10.09
CA ALA A 141 -15.02 32.10 -10.33
C ALA A 141 -13.81 32.22 -9.39
N ALA A 142 -13.97 31.86 -8.11
CA ALA A 142 -12.85 31.84 -7.15
C ALA A 142 -11.80 30.81 -7.48
N ALA A 143 -12.19 29.66 -8.09
CA ALA A 143 -11.30 28.58 -8.46
C ALA A 143 -10.48 28.85 -9.73
N ARG A 144 -10.79 29.87 -10.52
CA ARG A 144 -10.15 30.15 -11.82
C ARG A 144 -9.25 31.38 -11.79
N ASP A 145 -8.18 31.32 -12.60
CA ASP A 145 -7.32 32.48 -12.86
C ASP A 145 -7.78 33.29 -14.07
N SER A 146 -8.64 32.73 -14.94
CA SER A 146 -9.13 33.36 -16.16
C SER A 146 -10.62 33.06 -16.41
N ALA A 147 -11.25 33.87 -17.25
CA ALA A 147 -12.67 33.77 -17.60
C ALA A 147 -13.00 32.61 -18.58
N ASP A 148 -12.11 31.67 -18.81
CA ASP A 148 -12.35 30.56 -19.70
C ASP A 148 -13.46 29.64 -19.17
N GLY A 149 -14.58 29.67 -19.88
CA GLY A 149 -15.93 29.36 -19.43
C GLY A 149 -16.39 27.90 -19.41
N GLY A 150 -15.56 26.93 -19.17
CA GLY A 150 -15.98 25.51 -19.03
C GLY A 150 -16.73 25.21 -17.72
N LEU A 151 -17.51 24.14 -17.68
CA LEU A 151 -18.10 23.60 -16.46
C LEU A 151 -16.99 23.06 -15.55
N LEU A 152 -17.11 23.30 -14.25
CA LEU A 152 -16.25 22.70 -13.23
C LEU A 152 -17.06 21.72 -12.37
N TRP A 153 -16.43 20.68 -11.93
CA TRP A 153 -17.00 19.71 -11.00
C TRP A 153 -16.57 20.05 -9.59
N ALA A 154 -17.51 19.96 -8.65
CA ALA A 154 -17.24 20.18 -7.26
C ALA A 154 -17.91 19.13 -6.38
N ARG A 155 -17.33 18.94 -5.20
CA ARG A 155 -17.97 18.24 -4.09
C ARG A 155 -17.92 19.07 -2.83
N ARG A 156 -18.81 18.80 -1.89
CA ARG A 156 -18.80 19.44 -0.58
C ARG A 156 -19.24 18.49 0.52
N ALA A 157 -18.80 18.75 1.74
CA ALA A 157 -19.29 18.08 2.94
C ALA A 157 -19.33 19.05 4.11
N VAL A 158 -20.27 18.84 5.02
CA VAL A 158 -20.26 19.45 6.34
C VAL A 158 -19.55 18.52 7.31
N TYR A 159 -18.53 19.04 7.97
CA TYR A 159 -17.90 18.42 9.12
C TYR A 159 -18.48 19.04 10.40
N ARG A 160 -18.73 18.22 11.42
CA ARG A 160 -19.17 18.68 12.74
C ARG A 160 -18.12 18.32 13.76
N LEU A 161 -17.38 19.31 14.21
CA LEU A 161 -16.42 19.19 15.29
C LEU A 161 -17.09 19.55 16.60
N GLY A 162 -17.25 18.56 17.51
CA GLY A 162 -18.02 18.78 18.74
C GLY A 162 -19.44 19.33 18.50
N GLY A 163 -20.04 19.02 17.33
CA GLY A 163 -21.36 19.52 16.92
C GLY A 163 -21.34 20.82 16.11
N PHE A 164 -20.24 21.58 16.10
CA PHE A 164 -20.09 22.85 15.36
C PHE A 164 -19.74 22.62 13.89
N PRO A 165 -20.46 23.25 12.93
CA PRO A 165 -20.30 22.92 11.52
C PRO A 165 -19.14 23.66 10.86
N ILE A 166 -18.46 22.93 9.97
CA ILE A 166 -17.43 23.43 9.06
C ILE A 166 -17.80 22.90 7.67
N LEU A 167 -18.06 23.79 6.69
CA LEU A 167 -18.32 23.37 5.32
C LEU A 167 -17.03 23.39 4.52
N VAL A 168 -16.68 22.29 3.90
CA VAL A 168 -15.58 22.19 2.95
C VAL A 168 -16.15 21.97 1.56
N GLN A 169 -15.75 22.81 0.62
CA GLN A 169 -16.13 22.75 -0.79
C GLN A 169 -14.86 22.58 -1.62
N GLU A 170 -14.80 21.58 -2.48
CA GLU A 170 -13.63 21.24 -3.29
C GLU A 170 -14.02 21.28 -4.77
N VAL A 171 -13.29 22.08 -5.56
CA VAL A 171 -13.48 22.24 -6.99
C VAL A 171 -12.33 21.59 -7.73
N PHE A 172 -12.65 20.68 -8.62
CA PHE A 172 -11.68 19.94 -9.42
C PHE A 172 -11.37 20.71 -10.71
N LEU A 173 -10.11 21.05 -10.91
CA LEU A 173 -9.64 21.80 -12.07
C LEU A 173 -9.23 20.84 -13.20
N PRO A 174 -9.32 21.25 -14.47
CA PRO A 174 -8.96 20.41 -15.61
C PRO A 174 -7.53 19.86 -15.55
N GLU A 175 -6.62 20.61 -14.90
CA GLU A 175 -5.23 20.25 -14.69
C GLU A 175 -5.06 18.98 -13.85
N LEU A 176 -6.04 18.63 -13.03
CA LEU A 176 -6.03 17.38 -12.25
C LEU A 176 -5.99 16.16 -13.17
N LEU A 177 -6.83 16.13 -14.18
CA LEU A 177 -6.87 15.02 -15.13
C LEU A 177 -5.60 15.00 -16.01
N ARG A 178 -5.05 16.17 -16.36
CA ARG A 178 -3.77 16.28 -17.05
C ARG A 178 -2.61 15.77 -16.19
N ALA A 179 -2.58 16.16 -14.91
CA ALA A 179 -1.59 15.67 -13.96
C ALA A 179 -1.71 14.16 -13.73
N GLN A 180 -2.94 13.64 -13.64
CA GLN A 180 -3.20 12.20 -13.56
C GLN A 180 -2.75 11.46 -14.80
N ALA A 181 -3.00 12.00 -15.99
CA ALA A 181 -2.53 11.42 -17.25
C ALA A 181 -1.01 11.47 -17.33
N ALA A 182 -0.37 12.59 -16.96
CA ALA A 182 1.08 12.71 -16.90
C ALA A 182 1.71 11.76 -15.88
N ALA A 183 1.11 11.60 -14.69
CA ALA A 183 1.58 10.64 -13.70
C ALA A 183 1.44 9.19 -14.20
N ARG A 184 0.40 8.88 -14.95
CA ARG A 184 0.26 7.59 -15.63
C ARG A 184 1.34 7.41 -16.69
N LEU A 185 1.64 8.43 -17.52
CA LEU A 185 2.71 8.40 -18.50
C LEU A 185 4.09 8.26 -17.84
N HIS A 186 4.36 8.93 -16.72
CA HIS A 186 5.59 8.74 -15.95
C HIS A 186 5.66 7.37 -15.25
N HIS A 187 4.52 6.78 -14.89
CA HIS A 187 4.45 5.39 -14.42
C HIS A 187 4.61 4.40 -15.58
N GLU A 188 4.16 4.80 -16.76
CA GLU A 188 4.26 4.04 -18.01
C GLU A 188 5.65 4.14 -18.66
N ASP A 189 6.42 5.21 -18.43
CA ASP A 189 7.82 5.31 -18.83
C ASP A 189 8.75 4.35 -18.05
N HIS A 190 8.29 3.82 -16.92
CA HIS A 190 8.90 2.67 -16.25
C HIS A 190 8.15 1.34 -16.49
N THR A 191 6.99 1.38 -17.14
CA THR A 191 6.30 0.22 -17.68
C THR A 191 6.12 0.49 -19.18
N MET A 192 7.00 -0.08 -20.01
CA MET A 192 6.74 -0.19 -21.45
C MET A 192 5.31 -0.68 -21.63
N THR A 193 4.48 0.08 -22.34
CA THR A 193 3.09 -0.30 -22.59
C THR A 193 3.04 -1.68 -23.22
N ALA A 194 2.04 -2.48 -22.88
CA ALA A 194 1.86 -3.83 -23.46
C ALA A 194 1.87 -3.79 -25.00
N ASP A 195 1.50 -2.65 -25.58
CA ASP A 195 1.47 -2.43 -27.03
C ASP A 195 2.85 -2.29 -27.70
N THR A 196 3.92 -2.06 -26.91
CA THR A 196 5.31 -1.95 -27.41
C THR A 196 6.17 -3.16 -27.11
N LEU A 197 5.67 -4.10 -26.29
CA LEU A 197 6.41 -5.32 -26.00
C LEU A 197 6.23 -6.34 -27.13
N PRO A 198 7.32 -6.99 -27.60
CA PRO A 198 7.22 -8.01 -28.65
C PRO A 198 6.46 -9.25 -28.19
N PHE A 199 6.31 -9.43 -26.87
CA PHE A 199 5.51 -10.49 -26.24
C PHE A 199 5.16 -10.06 -24.81
N ALA A 200 4.03 -10.58 -24.28
CA ALA A 200 3.64 -10.36 -22.90
C ALA A 200 4.41 -11.31 -21.96
N VAL A 201 4.96 -10.76 -20.88
CA VAL A 201 5.52 -11.56 -19.76
C VAL A 201 4.48 -11.60 -18.66
N PRO A 202 3.95 -12.79 -18.30
CA PRO A 202 3.00 -12.91 -17.20
C PRO A 202 3.63 -12.41 -15.88
N ARG A 203 2.91 -11.56 -15.14
CA ARG A 203 3.33 -11.16 -13.79
C ARG A 203 3.05 -12.31 -12.83
N PRO A 204 4.05 -12.84 -12.11
CA PRO A 204 3.84 -13.84 -11.07
C PRO A 204 2.91 -13.33 -9.98
N THR A 205 2.03 -14.19 -9.47
CA THR A 205 1.08 -13.81 -8.42
C THR A 205 0.87 -14.92 -7.41
N VAL A 206 0.57 -14.56 -6.17
CA VAL A 206 0.23 -15.47 -5.07
C VAL A 206 -1.23 -15.25 -4.65
N GLY A 207 -1.93 -16.31 -4.22
CA GLY A 207 -3.29 -16.18 -3.68
C GLY A 207 -3.31 -15.38 -2.38
N ILE A 208 -4.45 -14.77 -2.09
CA ILE A 208 -4.73 -14.11 -0.81
C ILE A 208 -5.85 -14.90 -0.14
N THR A 209 -5.64 -15.32 1.11
CA THR A 209 -6.61 -16.09 1.90
C THR A 209 -7.93 -15.33 1.99
N GLY A 210 -9.04 -15.99 1.68
CA GLY A 210 -10.39 -15.40 1.74
C GLY A 210 -10.70 -14.39 0.63
N SER A 211 -9.85 -14.22 -0.39
CA SER A 211 -10.04 -13.22 -1.45
C SER A 211 -9.89 -13.81 -2.86
N ALA A 212 -10.66 -13.28 -3.81
CA ALA A 212 -10.44 -13.54 -5.23
C ALA A 212 -9.28 -12.72 -5.81
N ALA A 213 -8.84 -11.67 -5.12
CA ALA A 213 -7.68 -10.88 -5.52
C ALA A 213 -6.39 -11.69 -5.38
N ARG A 214 -5.38 -11.30 -6.12
CA ARG A 214 -4.06 -11.95 -6.08
C ARG A 214 -2.99 -10.91 -5.75
N PHE A 215 -2.03 -11.33 -4.94
CA PHE A 215 -0.86 -10.52 -4.60
C PHE A 215 0.17 -10.59 -5.73
N PRO A 216 0.54 -9.46 -6.36
CA PRO A 216 1.55 -9.44 -7.42
C PRO A 216 2.94 -9.60 -6.81
N VAL A 217 3.75 -10.53 -7.34
CA VAL A 217 5.12 -10.72 -6.86
C VAL A 217 6.06 -9.82 -7.65
N HIS A 218 6.84 -9.01 -6.92
CA HIS A 218 7.85 -8.12 -7.50
C HIS A 218 9.25 -8.75 -7.41
N ARG A 219 9.70 -9.08 -6.20
CA ARG A 219 10.99 -9.73 -5.93
C ARG A 219 10.84 -10.73 -4.78
N ILE A 220 11.75 -11.69 -4.72
CA ILE A 220 11.85 -12.63 -3.60
C ILE A 220 13.22 -12.46 -2.97
N TYR A 221 13.25 -11.99 -1.74
CA TYR A 221 14.43 -11.98 -0.88
C TYR A 221 14.38 -13.17 0.06
N CYS A 222 15.54 -13.74 0.38
CA CYS A 222 15.67 -14.87 1.29
C CYS A 222 16.76 -14.59 2.33
N VAL A 223 16.53 -15.05 3.55
CA VAL A 223 17.47 -14.90 4.68
C VAL A 223 18.12 -16.24 4.97
N GLY A 224 19.40 -16.33 4.75
CA GLY A 224 20.18 -17.53 5.10
C GLY A 224 20.52 -17.57 6.59
N ARG A 225 20.50 -18.79 7.18
CA ARG A 225 21.01 -19.07 8.55
C ARG A 225 20.29 -18.29 9.66
N ASN A 226 18.97 -18.14 9.58
CA ASN A 226 18.19 -17.36 10.56
C ASN A 226 17.60 -18.21 11.72
N TYR A 227 17.96 -19.47 11.84
CA TYR A 227 17.67 -20.34 12.98
C TYR A 227 18.96 -20.91 13.54
N ALA A 228 19.19 -20.79 14.85
CA ALA A 228 20.43 -21.21 15.49
C ALA A 228 20.69 -22.72 15.32
N ALA A 229 19.66 -23.57 15.42
CA ALA A 229 19.77 -24.99 15.22
C ALA A 229 20.17 -25.35 13.78
N HIS A 230 19.56 -24.70 12.78
CA HIS A 230 19.90 -24.86 11.37
C HIS A 230 21.32 -24.35 11.05
N ALA A 231 21.74 -23.23 11.63
CA ALA A 231 23.11 -22.73 11.45
C ALA A 231 24.15 -23.75 11.89
N ARG A 232 23.93 -24.42 13.05
CA ARG A 232 24.82 -25.51 13.54
C ARG A 232 24.77 -26.74 12.64
N GLU A 233 23.59 -27.17 12.18
CA GLU A 233 23.40 -28.27 11.23
C GLU A 233 24.21 -28.04 9.95
N MET A 234 24.31 -26.81 9.49
CA MET A 234 25.05 -26.40 8.29
C MET A 234 26.53 -26.08 8.56
N GLY A 235 27.05 -26.37 9.77
CA GLY A 235 28.46 -26.18 10.14
C GLY A 235 28.84 -24.71 10.39
N SER A 236 27.88 -23.83 10.67
CA SER A 236 28.11 -22.42 10.96
C SER A 236 27.96 -22.15 12.46
N ASP A 237 28.67 -21.14 12.99
CA ASP A 237 28.47 -20.66 14.36
C ASP A 237 27.14 -19.91 14.43
N PRO A 238 26.25 -20.22 15.39
CA PRO A 238 24.97 -19.53 15.55
C PRO A 238 25.09 -18.15 16.21
N THR A 239 26.28 -17.58 16.32
CA THR A 239 26.45 -16.19 16.76
C THR A 239 25.65 -15.25 15.85
N ARG A 240 25.13 -14.18 16.42
CA ARG A 240 24.31 -13.19 15.69
C ARG A 240 25.19 -12.35 14.76
N GLU A 241 25.62 -12.96 13.66
CA GLU A 241 26.24 -12.23 12.55
C GLU A 241 25.17 -11.47 11.74
N PRO A 242 25.56 -10.44 10.95
CA PRO A 242 24.64 -9.81 10.00
C PRO A 242 23.92 -10.85 9.13
N PRO A 243 22.64 -10.64 8.79
CA PRO A 243 21.87 -11.60 7.99
C PRO A 243 22.52 -11.77 6.61
N CYS A 244 22.60 -13.01 6.16
CA CYS A 244 23.02 -13.33 4.80
C CYS A 244 21.79 -13.30 3.89
N PHE A 245 21.74 -12.34 2.96
CA PHE A 245 20.66 -12.25 1.98
C PHE A 245 21.05 -12.86 0.64
N PHE A 246 20.09 -13.52 0.01
CA PHE A 246 20.12 -13.94 -1.40
C PHE A 246 18.73 -13.77 -2.00
N THR A 247 18.59 -14.00 -3.31
CA THR A 247 17.33 -13.79 -4.00
C THR A 247 16.88 -15.02 -4.78
N LYS A 248 15.56 -15.11 -5.01
CA LYS A 248 14.97 -15.95 -6.04
C LYS A 248 14.26 -15.06 -7.06
N PRO A 249 14.17 -15.47 -8.34
CA PRO A 249 13.38 -14.73 -9.32
C PRO A 249 11.90 -14.77 -8.93
N ALA A 250 11.16 -13.72 -9.28
CA ALA A 250 9.74 -13.60 -8.93
C ALA A 250 8.87 -14.75 -9.51
N ASP A 251 9.25 -15.26 -10.67
CA ASP A 251 8.59 -16.36 -11.37
C ASP A 251 8.96 -17.77 -10.83
N ALA A 252 9.83 -17.84 -9.83
CA ALA A 252 10.10 -19.07 -9.10
C ALA A 252 8.92 -19.52 -8.21
N VAL A 253 7.91 -18.64 -7.96
CA VAL A 253 6.75 -19.00 -7.13
C VAL A 253 5.93 -20.14 -7.75
N VAL A 254 5.50 -21.05 -6.89
CA VAL A 254 4.58 -22.14 -7.25
C VAL A 254 3.35 -22.07 -6.33
N ALA A 255 2.17 -22.10 -6.93
CA ALA A 255 0.93 -22.07 -6.17
C ALA A 255 0.74 -23.31 -5.31
N ASN A 256 0.08 -23.15 -4.16
CA ASN A 256 -0.29 -24.24 -3.27
C ASN A 256 -1.03 -25.37 -4.02
N GLY A 257 -0.60 -26.59 -3.79
CA GLY A 257 -1.16 -27.80 -4.43
C GLY A 257 -0.63 -28.11 -5.84
N ALA A 258 0.17 -27.23 -6.43
CA ALA A 258 0.78 -27.51 -7.72
C ALA A 258 2.01 -28.43 -7.59
N ALA A 259 2.26 -29.20 -8.65
CA ALA A 259 3.41 -30.07 -8.73
C ALA A 259 4.69 -29.29 -9.10
N VAL A 260 5.80 -29.65 -8.50
CA VAL A 260 7.14 -29.14 -8.80
C VAL A 260 7.93 -30.19 -9.54
N ARG A 261 8.42 -29.88 -10.72
CA ARG A 261 9.32 -30.76 -11.45
C ARG A 261 10.66 -30.85 -10.72
N TYR A 262 11.16 -32.07 -10.55
CA TYR A 262 12.50 -32.24 -10.01
C TYR A 262 13.52 -31.55 -10.92
N PRO A 263 14.28 -30.56 -10.39
CA PRO A 263 15.10 -29.69 -11.24
C PRO A 263 16.25 -30.45 -11.89
N PRO A 264 16.71 -30.08 -13.10
CA PRO A 264 17.88 -30.66 -13.74
C PRO A 264 19.16 -30.27 -12.98
N ARG A 265 20.27 -30.98 -13.29
CA ARG A 265 21.62 -30.66 -12.80
C ARG A 265 21.80 -30.79 -11.29
N THR A 266 20.92 -31.52 -10.60
CA THR A 266 21.06 -31.88 -9.19
C THR A 266 20.60 -33.33 -8.97
N SER A 267 21.20 -33.98 -8.01
CA SER A 267 20.75 -35.27 -7.43
C SER A 267 20.41 -35.13 -5.94
N ASN A 268 20.39 -33.91 -5.43
CA ASN A 268 20.20 -33.62 -4.00
C ASN A 268 19.35 -32.36 -3.81
N LEU A 269 18.04 -32.47 -4.11
CA LEU A 269 17.03 -31.41 -3.89
C LEU A 269 16.56 -31.48 -2.44
N HIS A 270 16.69 -30.38 -1.69
CA HIS A 270 16.26 -30.28 -0.29
C HIS A 270 15.01 -29.38 -0.16
N HIS A 271 14.18 -29.73 0.84
CA HIS A 271 13.11 -28.86 1.36
C HIS A 271 13.63 -27.93 2.45
N GLU A 272 13.03 -26.74 2.56
CA GLU A 272 13.29 -25.74 3.59
C GLU A 272 11.99 -24.96 3.86
N VAL A 273 11.22 -25.33 4.90
CA VAL A 273 10.01 -24.57 5.27
C VAL A 273 10.38 -23.22 5.85
N GLU A 274 9.69 -22.16 5.42
CA GLU A 274 9.97 -20.81 5.83
C GLU A 274 8.71 -19.99 6.09
N HIS A 275 8.79 -19.10 7.06
CA HIS A 275 7.84 -18.01 7.24
C HIS A 275 8.10 -16.95 6.17
N VAL A 276 7.09 -16.63 5.36
CA VAL A 276 7.19 -15.65 4.28
C VAL A 276 6.45 -14.38 4.66
N VAL A 277 7.12 -13.25 4.53
CA VAL A 277 6.58 -11.91 4.75
C VAL A 277 6.29 -11.26 3.40
N ALA A 278 5.07 -10.79 3.19
CA ALA A 278 4.67 -10.04 2.00
C ALA A 278 4.67 -8.54 2.30
N ILE A 279 5.39 -7.76 1.51
CA ILE A 279 5.50 -6.30 1.66
C ILE A 279 4.36 -5.60 0.92
N GLY A 280 3.60 -4.77 1.63
CA GLY A 280 2.48 -3.99 1.09
C GLY A 280 2.76 -2.49 0.96
N LYS A 281 3.72 -1.98 1.71
CA LYS A 281 4.16 -0.58 1.68
C LYS A 281 5.66 -0.52 1.44
N GLY A 282 6.10 0.17 0.40
CA GLY A 282 7.51 0.33 0.09
C GLY A 282 8.25 1.26 1.06
N GLY A 283 9.59 1.20 1.04
CA GLY A 283 10.40 2.10 1.86
C GLY A 283 11.89 1.80 1.79
N ARG A 284 12.69 2.76 2.28
CA ARG A 284 14.14 2.66 2.45
C ARG A 284 14.51 3.06 3.87
N GLN A 285 15.56 2.46 4.43
CA GLN A 285 16.06 2.77 5.79
C GLN A 285 14.93 2.75 6.84
N ILE A 286 14.06 1.74 6.74
CA ILE A 286 12.89 1.60 7.60
C ILE A 286 13.36 1.31 9.03
N PRO A 287 12.95 2.12 10.03
CA PRO A 287 13.27 1.82 11.43
C PRO A 287 12.63 0.50 11.86
N VAL A 288 13.30 -0.27 12.73
CA VAL A 288 12.76 -1.54 13.28
C VAL A 288 11.37 -1.34 13.89
N THR A 289 11.15 -0.20 14.54
CA THR A 289 9.88 0.16 15.20
C THR A 289 8.72 0.38 14.23
N GLU A 290 9.00 0.68 12.95
CA GLU A 290 8.01 0.94 11.91
C GLU A 290 7.89 -0.22 10.90
N ALA A 291 8.79 -1.20 10.98
CA ALA A 291 8.93 -2.26 9.98
C ALA A 291 7.64 -3.05 9.75
N LEU A 292 6.86 -3.31 10.80
CA LEU A 292 5.59 -4.04 10.69
C LEU A 292 4.51 -3.27 9.92
N GLU A 293 4.55 -1.94 9.86
CA GLU A 293 3.62 -1.13 9.07
C GLU A 293 3.78 -1.36 7.55
N HIS A 294 4.91 -1.93 7.13
CA HIS A 294 5.20 -2.25 5.74
C HIS A 294 4.69 -3.63 5.32
N VAL A 295 4.28 -4.47 6.28
CA VAL A 295 3.84 -5.84 6.03
C VAL A 295 2.38 -5.90 5.61
N PHE A 296 2.11 -6.49 4.45
CA PHE A 296 0.76 -6.81 3.97
C PHE A 296 0.20 -8.07 4.62
N GLY A 297 1.02 -9.10 4.78
CA GLY A 297 0.59 -10.40 5.28
C GLY A 297 1.70 -11.44 5.34
N TYR A 298 1.31 -12.66 5.64
CA TYR A 298 2.21 -13.79 5.87
C TYR A 298 1.76 -15.03 5.11
N ALA A 299 2.73 -15.87 4.73
CA ALA A 299 2.49 -17.14 4.06
C ALA A 299 3.47 -18.23 4.55
N VAL A 300 3.17 -19.47 4.24
CA VAL A 300 4.11 -20.60 4.34
C VAL A 300 4.83 -20.74 3.02
N GLY A 301 6.16 -20.74 3.01
CA GLY A 301 6.98 -20.97 1.85
C GLY A 301 7.86 -22.24 1.99
N ASN A 302 8.39 -22.69 0.86
CA ASN A 302 9.40 -23.73 0.82
C ASN A 302 10.55 -23.28 -0.08
N ASP A 303 11.71 -22.95 0.54
CA ASP A 303 12.92 -22.53 -0.18
C ASP A 303 13.66 -23.77 -0.74
N LEU A 304 13.11 -24.36 -1.82
CA LEU A 304 13.72 -25.51 -2.46
C LEU A 304 15.17 -25.22 -2.90
N THR A 305 16.07 -26.14 -2.55
CA THR A 305 17.51 -25.94 -2.69
C THR A 305 18.16 -27.09 -3.41
N ARG A 306 18.90 -26.84 -4.49
CA ARG A 306 19.85 -27.78 -5.08
C ARG A 306 21.08 -27.83 -4.18
N ARG A 307 21.06 -28.73 -3.19
CA ARG A 307 22.04 -28.74 -2.07
C ARG A 307 23.47 -29.02 -2.51
N ASP A 308 23.64 -29.91 -3.47
CA ASP A 308 24.94 -30.22 -4.08
C ASP A 308 25.56 -28.99 -4.75
N LEU A 309 24.76 -28.22 -5.51
CA LEU A 309 25.24 -26.99 -6.15
C LEU A 309 25.51 -25.88 -5.12
N GLN A 310 24.71 -25.80 -4.06
CA GLN A 310 24.97 -24.84 -2.98
C GLN A 310 26.27 -25.16 -2.23
N SER A 311 26.52 -26.41 -1.92
CA SER A 311 27.77 -26.84 -1.29
C SER A 311 28.97 -26.52 -2.16
N HIS A 312 28.90 -26.85 -3.46
CA HIS A 312 29.94 -26.50 -4.41
C HIS A 312 30.18 -24.97 -4.48
N ALA A 313 29.11 -24.16 -4.47
CA ALA A 313 29.24 -22.71 -4.48
C ALA A 313 29.90 -22.16 -3.20
N LYS A 314 29.54 -22.72 -2.03
CA LYS A 314 30.17 -22.36 -0.75
C LYS A 314 31.67 -22.70 -0.73
N ASP A 315 32.04 -23.89 -1.16
CA ASP A 315 33.43 -24.38 -1.13
C ASP A 315 34.32 -23.54 -2.07
N ASN A 316 33.76 -22.95 -3.10
CA ASN A 316 34.50 -22.19 -4.13
C ASN A 316 34.27 -20.69 -4.10
N GLY A 317 33.53 -20.15 -3.11
CA GLY A 317 33.24 -18.71 -3.02
C GLY A 317 32.39 -18.20 -4.20
N LEU A 318 31.52 -19.03 -4.77
CA LEU A 318 30.65 -18.70 -5.89
C LEU A 318 29.25 -18.23 -5.42
N PRO A 319 28.51 -17.48 -6.24
CA PRO A 319 27.12 -17.11 -5.98
C PRO A 319 26.21 -18.35 -5.83
N TRP A 320 25.12 -18.18 -5.04
CA TRP A 320 24.14 -19.28 -4.80
C TRP A 320 23.01 -19.31 -5.82
N ASP A 321 23.00 -18.41 -6.80
CA ASP A 321 21.88 -18.20 -7.73
C ASP A 321 21.40 -19.49 -8.38
N VAL A 322 22.31 -20.29 -8.96
CA VAL A 322 21.96 -21.56 -9.60
C VAL A 322 21.47 -22.64 -8.63
N ALA A 323 21.81 -22.52 -7.35
CA ALA A 323 21.38 -23.45 -6.32
C ALA A 323 20.03 -23.07 -5.70
N LYS A 324 19.69 -21.78 -5.66
CA LYS A 324 18.54 -21.20 -4.96
C LYS A 324 17.51 -20.57 -5.91
N GLY A 325 17.93 -19.94 -7.00
CA GLY A 325 17.08 -19.17 -7.92
C GLY A 325 16.68 -19.93 -9.18
N PHE A 326 16.32 -21.21 -9.08
CA PHE A 326 15.90 -22.01 -10.22
C PHE A 326 14.36 -22.03 -10.37
N ASP A 327 13.89 -22.46 -11.54
CA ASP A 327 12.46 -22.56 -11.87
C ASP A 327 11.71 -23.39 -10.83
N HIS A 328 10.57 -22.87 -10.37
CA HIS A 328 9.69 -23.52 -9.38
C HIS A 328 10.33 -23.73 -8.00
N SER A 329 11.33 -22.95 -7.64
CA SER A 329 12.07 -23.12 -6.38
C SER A 329 11.42 -22.46 -5.16
N ALA A 330 10.26 -21.80 -5.32
CA ALA A 330 9.55 -21.10 -4.25
C ALA A 330 8.05 -21.49 -4.17
N PRO A 331 7.70 -22.74 -3.83
CA PRO A 331 6.34 -23.09 -3.47
C PRO A 331 5.86 -22.23 -2.30
N ILE A 332 4.62 -21.69 -2.40
CA ILE A 332 4.07 -20.77 -1.41
C ILE A 332 2.56 -20.95 -1.23
N SER A 333 2.08 -20.87 0.02
CA SER A 333 0.66 -20.88 0.35
C SER A 333 -0.02 -19.56 -0.06
N ALA A 334 -1.33 -19.45 0.11
CA ALA A 334 -1.99 -18.14 0.08
C ALA A 334 -1.45 -17.25 1.20
N ILE A 335 -1.41 -15.93 0.94
CA ILE A 335 -0.99 -14.92 1.93
C ILE A 335 -2.21 -14.58 2.80
N ARG A 336 -2.08 -14.74 4.12
CA ARG A 336 -3.04 -14.22 5.07
C ARG A 336 -2.72 -12.75 5.35
N PRO A 337 -3.62 -11.80 5.04
CA PRO A 337 -3.43 -10.39 5.35
C PRO A 337 -3.30 -10.16 6.87
N VAL A 338 -2.53 -9.16 7.27
CA VAL A 338 -2.43 -8.76 8.69
C VAL A 338 -3.75 -8.27 9.25
N THR A 339 -4.66 -7.78 8.42
CA THR A 339 -6.02 -7.38 8.79
C THR A 339 -6.85 -8.53 9.33
N ASP A 340 -6.54 -9.78 8.94
CA ASP A 340 -7.35 -10.97 9.25
C ASP A 340 -6.82 -11.79 10.45
N GLY A 341 -5.82 -11.28 11.18
CA GLY A 341 -5.30 -12.01 12.33
C GLY A 341 -4.05 -11.39 12.96
N GLY A 342 -3.71 -10.15 12.58
CA GLY A 342 -2.56 -9.45 13.13
C GLY A 342 -1.20 -10.00 12.67
N HIS A 343 -0.15 -9.48 13.27
CA HIS A 343 1.21 -9.91 13.01
C HIS A 343 1.55 -11.23 13.70
N LEU A 344 2.36 -12.06 13.03
CA LEU A 344 2.86 -13.33 13.55
C LEU A 344 4.30 -13.15 14.05
N SER A 345 4.50 -13.37 15.34
CA SER A 345 5.83 -13.39 15.99
C SER A 345 6.13 -14.69 16.73
N SER A 346 5.14 -15.59 16.81
CA SER A 346 5.23 -16.90 17.46
C SER A 346 4.31 -17.90 16.77
N GLY A 347 4.47 -19.16 17.06
CA GLY A 347 3.69 -20.26 16.50
C GLY A 347 4.58 -21.34 15.96
N ARG A 348 4.05 -22.57 15.89
CA ARG A 348 4.76 -23.71 15.34
C ARG A 348 4.97 -23.54 13.84
N ILE A 349 6.17 -23.82 13.36
CA ILE A 349 6.54 -23.98 11.96
C ILE A 349 7.00 -25.41 11.74
N TRP A 350 6.44 -26.11 10.76
CA TRP A 350 6.70 -27.54 10.56
C TRP A 350 6.63 -27.96 9.10
N LEU A 351 7.28 -29.08 8.78
CA LEU A 351 7.23 -29.72 7.47
C LEU A 351 7.29 -31.24 7.59
N GLU A 352 6.48 -31.91 6.79
CA GLU A 352 6.44 -33.34 6.64
C GLU A 352 6.74 -33.74 5.18
N VAL A 353 7.44 -34.86 5.01
CA VAL A 353 7.61 -35.53 3.72
C VAL A 353 6.99 -36.93 3.83
N ASN A 354 6.01 -37.21 2.97
CA ASN A 354 5.26 -38.47 2.98
C ASN A 354 4.64 -38.81 4.35
N GLY A 355 4.16 -37.80 5.07
CA GLY A 355 3.56 -37.92 6.39
C GLY A 355 4.56 -38.13 7.53
N GLN A 356 5.87 -38.04 7.26
CA GLN A 356 6.91 -38.10 8.28
C GLN A 356 7.44 -36.70 8.58
N ALA A 357 7.38 -36.28 9.85
CA ALA A 357 7.92 -35.02 10.29
C ALA A 357 9.43 -34.90 10.01
N ARG A 358 9.83 -33.80 9.41
CA ARG A 358 11.21 -33.47 9.07
C ARG A 358 11.71 -32.22 9.77
N GLN A 359 10.89 -31.18 9.77
CA GLN A 359 11.19 -29.89 10.41
C GLN A 359 10.08 -29.57 11.42
N ASP A 360 10.45 -29.13 12.60
CA ASP A 360 9.53 -28.75 13.68
C ASP A 360 10.22 -27.77 14.62
N ALA A 361 9.73 -26.55 14.69
CA ALA A 361 10.31 -25.45 15.46
C ALA A 361 9.25 -24.40 15.79
N ASN A 362 9.68 -23.27 16.35
CA ASN A 362 8.82 -22.12 16.63
C ASN A 362 9.37 -20.86 15.97
N LEU A 363 8.48 -19.95 15.54
CA LEU A 363 8.87 -18.65 14.97
C LEU A 363 9.69 -17.80 15.97
N THR A 364 9.55 -18.02 17.27
CA THR A 364 10.35 -17.36 18.31
C THR A 364 11.82 -17.74 18.30
N GLU A 365 12.20 -18.78 17.57
CA GLU A 365 13.58 -19.26 17.42
C GLU A 365 14.35 -18.54 16.30
N LEU A 366 13.71 -17.64 15.57
CA LEU A 366 14.36 -16.76 14.60
C LEU A 366 15.46 -15.93 15.29
N ILE A 367 16.68 -15.94 14.75
CA ILE A 367 17.82 -15.13 15.22
C ILE A 367 17.55 -13.64 14.95
N TRP A 368 17.07 -13.34 13.75
CA TRP A 368 16.60 -12.04 13.31
C TRP A 368 15.09 -12.07 13.15
N SER A 369 14.40 -11.31 13.97
CA SER A 369 12.93 -11.18 13.90
C SER A 369 12.49 -10.52 12.60
N VAL A 370 11.21 -10.67 12.23
CA VAL A 370 10.64 -10.02 11.04
C VAL A 370 10.90 -8.52 10.99
N PRO A 371 10.68 -7.72 12.06
CA PRO A 371 10.99 -6.29 12.04
C PRO A 371 12.46 -5.99 11.75
N GLU A 372 13.37 -6.76 12.34
CA GLU A 372 14.81 -6.57 12.15
C GLU A 372 15.24 -6.95 10.73
N VAL A 373 14.69 -8.03 10.17
CA VAL A 373 14.95 -8.44 8.77
C VAL A 373 14.48 -7.37 7.79
N VAL A 374 13.26 -6.84 7.97
CA VAL A 374 12.71 -5.78 7.10
C VAL A 374 13.57 -4.51 7.21
N ALA A 375 13.93 -4.11 8.43
CA ALA A 375 14.77 -2.94 8.66
C ALA A 375 16.14 -3.09 7.98
N GLU A 376 16.85 -4.19 8.25
CA GLU A 376 18.19 -4.45 7.69
C GLU A 376 18.15 -4.52 6.16
N LEU A 377 17.20 -5.26 5.59
CA LEU A 377 17.05 -5.38 4.14
C LEU A 377 16.77 -4.02 3.48
N SER A 378 16.00 -3.14 4.14
CA SER A 378 15.68 -1.81 3.64
C SER A 378 16.86 -0.82 3.63
N THR A 379 17.96 -1.15 4.30
CA THR A 379 19.22 -0.37 4.23
C THR A 379 19.97 -0.61 2.92
N MET A 380 19.80 -1.81 2.34
CA MET A 380 20.49 -2.24 1.11
C MET A 380 19.61 -2.09 -0.12
N PHE A 381 18.29 -2.23 0.04
CA PHE A 381 17.32 -2.19 -1.06
C PHE A 381 16.17 -1.22 -0.73
N GLU A 382 15.60 -0.59 -1.75
CA GLU A 382 14.31 0.04 -1.63
C GLU A 382 13.23 -1.04 -1.76
N LEU A 383 12.60 -1.39 -0.63
CA LEU A 383 11.50 -2.35 -0.63
C LEU A 383 10.31 -1.79 -1.38
N GLN A 384 9.62 -2.63 -2.14
CA GLN A 384 8.46 -2.27 -2.94
C GLN A 384 7.23 -3.12 -2.55
N PRO A 385 6.01 -2.59 -2.72
CA PRO A 385 4.82 -3.43 -2.66
C PRO A 385 4.95 -4.60 -3.64
N GLY A 386 4.70 -5.81 -3.15
CA GLY A 386 4.91 -7.03 -3.94
C GLY A 386 6.19 -7.79 -3.63
N ASP A 387 7.13 -7.22 -2.87
CA ASP A 387 8.30 -7.95 -2.41
C ASP A 387 7.90 -9.04 -1.41
N LEU A 388 8.48 -10.24 -1.56
CA LEU A 388 8.38 -11.34 -0.61
C LEU A 388 9.72 -11.52 0.11
N ILE A 389 9.67 -11.83 1.41
CA ILE A 389 10.86 -12.12 2.21
C ILE A 389 10.67 -13.49 2.85
N PHE A 390 11.47 -14.47 2.42
CA PHE A 390 11.62 -15.77 3.04
C PHE A 390 12.58 -15.62 4.20
N THR A 391 12.12 -15.90 5.42
CA THR A 391 12.83 -15.47 6.65
C THR A 391 13.83 -16.48 7.20
N GLY A 392 14.07 -17.55 6.49
CA GLY A 392 14.96 -18.63 6.91
C GLY A 392 14.22 -19.86 7.44
N THR A 393 14.89 -20.98 7.39
CA THR A 393 14.35 -22.30 7.72
C THR A 393 14.91 -22.87 9.03
N PRO A 394 14.12 -23.62 9.82
CA PRO A 394 14.62 -24.37 10.98
C PRO A 394 15.44 -25.60 10.56
N ALA A 395 16.09 -26.24 11.55
CA ALA A 395 16.81 -27.50 11.36
C ALA A 395 15.90 -28.63 10.87
N GLY A 396 16.51 -29.69 10.32
CA GLY A 396 15.83 -30.86 9.79
C GLY A 396 15.63 -30.81 8.27
N VAL A 397 16.39 -29.96 7.57
CA VAL A 397 16.40 -29.91 6.10
C VAL A 397 16.89 -31.27 5.55
N GLY A 398 16.32 -31.71 4.43
CA GLY A 398 16.66 -33.03 3.89
C GLY A 398 16.26 -33.17 2.43
N ALA A 399 16.82 -34.25 1.81
CA ALA A 399 16.57 -34.56 0.43
C ALA A 399 15.13 -35.01 0.20
N VAL A 400 14.59 -34.62 -0.97
CA VAL A 400 13.32 -35.10 -1.53
C VAL A 400 13.57 -35.74 -2.91
N GLU A 401 12.71 -36.67 -3.25
CA GLU A 401 12.77 -37.42 -4.50
C GLU A 401 11.50 -37.25 -5.33
N ARG A 402 11.54 -37.71 -6.57
CA ARG A 402 10.33 -37.76 -7.41
C ARG A 402 9.28 -38.68 -6.80
N GLY A 403 8.05 -38.22 -6.72
CA GLY A 403 6.94 -38.92 -6.08
C GLY A 403 6.66 -38.44 -4.65
N ASP A 404 7.59 -37.70 -4.03
CA ASP A 404 7.40 -37.21 -2.66
C ASP A 404 6.30 -36.17 -2.56
N SER A 405 5.50 -36.29 -1.50
CA SER A 405 4.50 -35.30 -1.07
C SER A 405 5.04 -34.54 0.13
N ILE A 406 5.13 -33.23 -0.02
CA ILE A 406 5.57 -32.30 1.02
C ILE A 406 4.35 -31.56 1.55
N VAL A 407 4.18 -31.53 2.87
CA VAL A 407 3.16 -30.74 3.56
C VAL A 407 3.86 -29.87 4.59
N ALA A 408 3.64 -28.58 4.53
CA ALA A 408 4.26 -27.61 5.43
C ALA A 408 3.21 -26.66 6.03
N GLY A 409 3.41 -26.21 7.27
CA GLY A 409 2.47 -25.36 7.94
C GLY A 409 3.12 -24.43 8.97
N ILE A 410 2.42 -23.34 9.22
CA ILE A 410 2.67 -22.41 10.33
C ILE A 410 1.33 -22.17 11.02
N ASP A 411 1.32 -22.16 12.35
CA ASP A 411 0.09 -21.88 13.12
C ASP A 411 -0.56 -20.57 12.65
N GLY A 412 -1.86 -20.65 12.32
CA GLY A 412 -2.63 -19.52 11.86
C GLY A 412 -2.47 -19.15 10.37
N LEU A 413 -1.73 -19.93 9.59
CA LEU A 413 -1.62 -19.79 8.13
C LEU A 413 -2.16 -21.00 7.38
N ASP A 414 -2.46 -20.82 6.10
CA ASP A 414 -2.87 -21.91 5.22
C ASP A 414 -1.73 -22.92 5.03
N THR A 415 -2.05 -24.21 5.10
CA THR A 415 -1.09 -25.30 4.87
C THR A 415 -0.62 -25.30 3.41
N LEU A 416 0.67 -25.37 3.19
CA LEU A 416 1.30 -25.53 1.88
C LEU A 416 1.45 -27.03 1.54
N ARG A 417 1.00 -27.41 0.35
CA ARG A 417 1.15 -28.76 -0.21
C ARG A 417 1.89 -28.71 -1.53
N THR A 418 2.86 -29.58 -1.71
CA THR A 418 3.70 -29.67 -2.91
C THR A 418 4.00 -31.13 -3.23
N THR A 419 3.90 -31.52 -4.48
CA THR A 419 4.34 -32.86 -4.95
C THR A 419 5.53 -32.70 -5.88
N ILE A 420 6.58 -33.47 -5.68
CA ILE A 420 7.75 -33.47 -6.55
C ILE A 420 7.51 -34.49 -7.69
N VAL A 421 7.64 -34.08 -8.96
CA VAL A 421 7.37 -34.90 -10.15
C VAL A 421 8.59 -34.99 -11.09
#